data_c627cdccab0d766714e811b43593ce09
#
_entry.id   c627cdccab0d766714e811b43593ce09
#
_cell.length_a   1.000
_cell.length_b   1.000
_cell.length_c   1.000
_cell.angle_alpha   90.00
_cell.angle_beta   90.00
_cell.angle_gamma   90.00
#
_symmetry.space_group_name_H-M   'P 1'
#
loop_
_entity.id
_entity.type
_entity.pdbx_description
1 polymer ?
#
loop_
_entity_poly.entity_id
_entity_poly.type
_entity_poly.pdbx_seq_one_letter_code
_entity_poly.pdbx_strand_id
1 'polypeptide(L)'
;MVVNDFFKNFVGRYVDIGCYHPIKYNNTALLHKKGWKGVNIDLNQKSIDLFNACRKNDLNITACLSDKIEEVTIYLDSEFSALNSIYVDNSKNFKFKDLKKISVKTKIFPELIKDNFDFLNIDCEGNDFKILKTIDFKRYTPKIINIEVSLDYKKDIYNYMDLNGYKILDIKSLSHIFIKEN
;
A
#
# COMPACT_ATOMS: atom_id res chain seq x y z
N MET A 1 -12.80 9.18 -1.80
CA MET A 1 -14.12 9.48 -2.35
C MET A 1 -14.32 8.78 -3.68
N VAL A 2 -13.47 8.94 -4.68
CA VAL A 2 -13.63 8.25 -5.99
C VAL A 2 -13.82 6.74 -5.87
N VAL A 3 -12.96 6.07 -5.09
CA VAL A 3 -13.05 4.61 -4.84
C VAL A 3 -14.38 4.24 -4.19
N ASN A 4 -14.81 5.01 -3.17
CA ASN A 4 -16.08 4.79 -2.48
C ASN A 4 -17.30 5.02 -3.39
N ASP A 5 -17.22 5.99 -4.28
CA ASP A 5 -18.30 6.33 -5.21
C ASP A 5 -18.39 5.30 -6.35
N PHE A 6 -17.23 4.74 -6.75
CA PHE A 6 -17.19 3.64 -7.72
C PHE A 6 -17.90 2.39 -7.20
N PHE A 7 -17.56 1.96 -5.99
CA PHE A 7 -18.12 0.73 -5.43
C PHE A 7 -19.57 0.87 -4.91
N LYS A 8 -20.03 2.09 -4.65
CA LYS A 8 -21.41 2.38 -4.17
C LYS A 8 -21.85 1.45 -3.02
N ASN A 9 -22.75 0.52 -3.33
CA ASN A 9 -23.32 -0.45 -2.37
C ASN A 9 -22.62 -1.82 -2.42
N PHE A 10 -21.60 -1.98 -3.28
CA PHE A 10 -20.83 -3.21 -3.33
C PHE A 10 -19.97 -3.35 -2.07
N VAL A 11 -19.96 -4.53 -1.49
CA VAL A 11 -19.09 -4.90 -0.37
C VAL A 11 -18.15 -5.99 -0.85
N GLY A 12 -16.85 -5.69 -0.82
CA GLY A 12 -15.81 -6.56 -1.33
C GLY A 12 -14.66 -6.75 -0.35
N ARG A 13 -13.50 -7.07 -0.89
CA ARG A 13 -12.25 -7.24 -0.14
C ARG A 13 -11.19 -6.25 -0.63
N TYR A 14 -10.36 -5.81 0.30
CA TYR A 14 -9.22 -4.93 -0.03
C TYR A 14 -7.89 -5.49 0.47
N VAL A 15 -6.82 -5.02 -0.16
CA VAL A 15 -5.44 -5.12 0.33
C VAL A 15 -4.90 -3.70 0.47
N ASP A 16 -4.38 -3.37 1.65
CA ASP A 16 -3.87 -2.06 2.04
C ASP A 16 -2.41 -2.20 2.46
N ILE A 17 -1.48 -1.77 1.61
CA ILE A 17 -0.04 -1.88 1.81
C ILE A 17 0.52 -0.49 2.12
N GLY A 18 1.20 -0.36 3.26
CA GLY A 18 1.54 0.92 3.87
C GLY A 18 0.31 1.54 4.54
N CYS A 19 -0.42 0.73 5.32
CA CYS A 19 -1.74 1.11 5.82
C CYS A 19 -1.73 2.16 6.94
N TYR A 20 -0.60 2.43 7.56
CA TYR A 20 -0.31 3.47 8.56
C TYR A 20 -1.26 3.51 9.77
N HIS A 21 -2.49 3.96 9.60
CA HIS A 21 -3.45 4.17 10.69
C HIS A 21 -4.87 3.77 10.25
N PRO A 22 -5.66 3.06 11.08
CA PRO A 22 -6.95 2.50 10.67
C PRO A 22 -8.03 3.53 10.32
N ILE A 23 -7.86 4.81 10.69
CA ILE A 23 -8.87 5.87 10.51
C ILE A 23 -8.29 7.10 9.79
N LYS A 24 -7.11 7.59 10.24
CA LYS A 24 -6.53 8.85 9.75
C LYS A 24 -5.67 8.58 8.50
N TYR A 25 -5.83 9.41 7.47
CA TYR A 25 -5.04 9.31 6.22
C TYR A 25 -5.02 7.89 5.64
N ASN A 26 -6.17 7.19 5.70
CA ASN A 26 -6.26 5.80 5.30
C ASN A 26 -7.29 5.63 4.18
N ASN A 27 -6.84 5.06 3.05
CA ASN A 27 -7.63 4.91 1.83
C ASN A 27 -8.71 3.83 1.92
N THR A 28 -8.61 2.90 2.90
CA THR A 28 -9.56 1.80 3.10
C THR A 28 -10.56 2.04 4.25
N ALA A 29 -10.41 3.13 5.03
CA ALA A 29 -11.23 3.39 6.21
C ALA A 29 -12.74 3.46 5.90
N LEU A 30 -13.13 4.12 4.80
CA LEU A 30 -14.53 4.22 4.39
C LEU A 30 -15.07 2.89 3.87
N LEU A 31 -14.26 2.09 3.19
CA LEU A 31 -14.64 0.75 2.73
C LEU A 31 -14.87 -0.16 3.94
N HIS A 32 -13.94 -0.17 4.89
CA HIS A 32 -14.10 -0.93 6.15
C HIS A 32 -15.38 -0.53 6.91
N LYS A 33 -15.68 0.78 7.02
CA LYS A 33 -16.93 1.27 7.63
C LYS A 33 -18.19 0.76 6.92
N LYS A 34 -18.10 0.45 5.63
CA LYS A 34 -19.19 -0.13 4.83
C LYS A 34 -19.25 -1.67 4.91
N GLY A 35 -18.47 -2.29 5.76
CA GLY A 35 -18.48 -3.74 5.98
C GLY A 35 -17.48 -4.52 5.14
N TRP A 36 -16.61 -3.85 4.36
CA TRP A 36 -15.52 -4.52 3.67
C TRP A 36 -14.56 -5.14 4.67
N LYS A 37 -13.90 -6.22 4.25
CA LYS A 37 -12.83 -6.87 4.98
C LYS A 37 -11.58 -6.93 4.10
N GLY A 38 -10.41 -7.02 4.73
CA GLY A 38 -9.20 -7.07 3.94
C GLY A 38 -7.96 -7.47 4.70
N VAL A 39 -6.84 -7.20 4.03
CA VAL A 39 -5.51 -7.38 4.57
C VAL A 39 -4.87 -6.01 4.70
N ASN A 40 -4.39 -5.69 5.89
CA ASN A 40 -3.65 -4.45 6.18
C ASN A 40 -2.20 -4.83 6.47
N ILE A 41 -1.26 -4.20 5.77
CA ILE A 41 0.18 -4.49 5.88
C ILE A 41 0.93 -3.19 6.15
N ASP A 42 1.75 -3.20 7.18
CA ASP A 42 2.66 -2.09 7.49
C ASP A 42 3.96 -2.65 8.08
N LEU A 43 5.06 -1.95 7.87
CA LEU A 43 6.33 -2.31 8.51
C LEU A 43 6.35 -1.96 10.00
N ASN A 44 5.48 -1.05 10.45
CA ASN A 44 5.41 -0.56 11.80
C ASN A 44 4.45 -1.40 12.65
N GLN A 45 4.99 -2.12 13.64
CA GLN A 45 4.19 -2.93 14.56
C GLN A 45 3.11 -2.11 15.28
N LYS A 46 3.39 -0.86 15.67
CA LYS A 46 2.40 -0.01 16.37
C LYS A 46 1.21 0.35 15.47
N SER A 47 1.44 0.55 14.17
CA SER A 47 0.36 0.69 13.19
C SER A 47 -0.53 -0.55 13.21
N ILE A 48 0.07 -1.73 13.10
CA ILE A 48 -0.66 -3.01 13.08
C ILE A 48 -1.39 -3.27 14.41
N ASP A 49 -0.82 -2.89 15.55
CA ASP A 49 -1.50 -3.01 16.84
C ASP A 49 -2.79 -2.16 16.89
N LEU A 50 -2.79 -0.96 16.28
CA LEU A 50 -4.00 -0.16 16.13
C LEU A 50 -5.02 -0.83 15.20
N PHE A 51 -4.59 -1.42 14.10
CA PHE A 51 -5.48 -2.18 13.21
C PHE A 51 -6.08 -3.38 13.93
N ASN A 52 -5.30 -4.13 14.71
CA ASN A 52 -5.79 -5.25 15.54
C ASN A 52 -6.85 -4.81 16.54
N ALA A 53 -6.71 -3.63 17.12
CA ALA A 53 -7.70 -3.06 18.03
C ALA A 53 -8.99 -2.61 17.30
N CYS A 54 -8.86 -1.98 16.12
CA CYS A 54 -9.95 -1.31 15.41
C CYS A 54 -10.62 -2.19 14.34
N ARG A 55 -9.87 -3.09 13.69
CA ARG A 55 -10.31 -3.91 12.56
C ARG A 55 -10.05 -5.40 12.81
N LYS A 56 -10.69 -5.93 13.87
CA LYS A 56 -10.48 -7.29 14.39
C LYS A 56 -10.80 -8.41 13.39
N ASN A 57 -11.63 -8.13 12.39
CA ASN A 57 -12.04 -9.11 11.36
C ASN A 57 -11.18 -9.05 10.10
N ASP A 58 -10.19 -8.17 10.06
CA ASP A 58 -9.20 -8.07 9.00
C ASP A 58 -7.95 -8.88 9.37
N LEU A 59 -7.19 -9.25 8.37
CA LEU A 59 -5.85 -9.80 8.55
C LEU A 59 -4.85 -8.64 8.61
N ASN A 60 -4.23 -8.43 9.77
CA ASN A 60 -3.31 -7.32 10.00
C ASN A 60 -1.89 -7.88 10.16
N ILE A 61 -0.95 -7.47 9.30
CA ILE A 61 0.37 -8.09 9.17
C ILE A 61 1.47 -7.04 9.30
N THR A 62 2.39 -7.25 10.24
CA THR A 62 3.65 -6.49 10.27
C THR A 62 4.62 -7.11 9.28
N ALA A 63 4.89 -6.39 8.19
CA ALA A 63 5.84 -6.82 7.17
C ALA A 63 6.36 -5.63 6.35
N CYS A 64 7.61 -5.76 5.90
CA CYS A 64 8.20 -4.90 4.89
C CYS A 64 8.10 -5.59 3.53
N LEU A 65 7.33 -5.04 2.59
CA LEU A 65 7.20 -5.59 1.24
C LEU A 65 8.23 -4.97 0.29
N SER A 66 8.75 -5.78 -0.63
CA SER A 66 9.64 -5.36 -1.71
C SER A 66 9.50 -6.31 -2.91
N ASP A 67 10.34 -6.12 -3.94
CA ASP A 67 10.38 -6.99 -5.13
C ASP A 67 11.19 -8.28 -4.94
N LYS A 68 11.95 -8.40 -3.85
CA LYS A 68 12.74 -9.58 -3.50
C LYS A 68 12.84 -9.75 -2.00
N ILE A 69 13.22 -10.96 -1.57
CA ILE A 69 13.45 -11.29 -0.17
C ILE A 69 14.91 -11.02 0.17
N GLU A 70 15.14 -9.99 0.96
CA GLU A 70 16.50 -9.59 1.39
C GLU A 70 16.46 -8.88 2.74
N GLU A 71 17.60 -8.71 3.39
CA GLU A 71 17.72 -7.84 4.55
C GLU A 71 17.95 -6.40 4.08
N VAL A 72 17.13 -5.48 4.58
CA VAL A 72 17.22 -4.04 4.29
C VAL A 72 17.30 -3.24 5.59
N THR A 73 17.98 -2.10 5.52
CA THR A 73 17.95 -1.13 6.60
C THR A 73 16.81 -0.13 6.41
N ILE A 74 15.95 -0.02 7.41
CA ILE A 74 14.87 0.96 7.45
C ILE A 74 15.28 2.11 8.36
N TYR A 75 14.95 3.33 7.94
CA TYR A 75 15.16 4.56 8.68
C TYR A 75 13.82 5.00 9.27
N LEU A 76 13.76 5.05 10.60
CA LEU A 76 12.57 5.43 11.35
C LEU A 76 12.75 6.84 11.91
N ASP A 77 11.86 7.74 11.51
CA ASP A 77 11.78 9.11 12.06
C ASP A 77 11.28 9.10 13.50
N SER A 78 10.22 8.38 13.74
CA SER A 78 9.63 8.20 15.07
C SER A 78 8.97 6.82 15.19
N GLU A 79 8.59 6.47 16.42
CA GLU A 79 7.89 5.20 16.65
C GLU A 79 6.54 5.09 15.93
N PHE A 80 5.97 6.23 15.52
CA PHE A 80 4.71 6.31 14.79
C PHE A 80 4.79 7.41 13.73
N SER A 81 5.47 7.11 12.61
CA SER A 81 5.59 8.03 11.48
C SER A 81 5.09 7.38 10.19
N ALA A 82 4.37 8.15 9.39
CA ALA A 82 4.00 7.77 8.03
C ALA A 82 5.22 7.75 7.08
N LEU A 83 6.29 8.45 7.45
CA LEU A 83 7.48 8.69 6.61
C LEU A 83 8.60 7.67 6.82
N ASN A 84 8.32 6.55 7.48
CA ASN A 84 9.30 5.47 7.65
C ASN A 84 9.58 4.82 6.30
N SER A 85 10.84 4.85 5.84
CA SER A 85 11.22 4.44 4.48
C SER A 85 12.47 3.58 4.46
N ILE A 86 12.58 2.74 3.44
CA ILE A 86 13.79 1.99 3.09
C ILE A 86 14.86 2.93 2.52
N TYR A 87 14.48 4.08 1.96
CA TYR A 87 15.37 4.96 1.22
C TYR A 87 15.88 6.14 2.03
N VAL A 88 17.22 6.25 2.14
CA VAL A 88 17.90 7.40 2.77
C VAL A 88 17.62 8.72 2.04
N ASP A 89 17.39 8.67 0.72
CA ASP A 89 17.18 9.89 -0.08
C ASP A 89 15.87 10.60 0.26
N ASN A 90 14.84 9.86 0.64
CA ASN A 90 13.61 10.46 1.18
C ASN A 90 13.87 11.15 2.53
N SER A 91 14.88 10.68 3.30
CA SER A 91 15.28 11.31 4.57
C SER A 91 16.05 12.61 4.41
N LYS A 92 16.68 12.89 3.25
CA LYS A 92 17.45 14.13 3.01
C LYS A 92 16.57 15.37 2.92
N ASN A 93 15.31 15.22 2.52
CA ASN A 93 14.33 16.31 2.44
C ASN A 93 13.75 16.70 3.81
N PHE A 94 13.92 15.85 4.81
CA PHE A 94 13.49 16.09 6.18
C PHE A 94 14.74 16.24 7.05
N LYS A 95 14.82 17.33 7.81
CA LYS A 95 15.90 17.61 8.78
C LYS A 95 15.80 16.70 10.00
N PHE A 96 15.81 15.38 9.78
CA PHE A 96 15.79 14.41 10.88
C PHE A 96 17.18 14.29 11.50
N LYS A 97 17.33 14.70 12.75
CA LYS A 97 18.63 14.70 13.43
C LYS A 97 19.04 13.32 13.95
N ASP A 98 18.09 12.41 14.25
CA ASP A 98 18.37 11.13 14.90
C ASP A 98 17.45 10.00 14.38
N LEU A 99 17.67 9.55 13.13
CA LEU A 99 16.93 8.43 12.59
C LEU A 99 17.37 7.12 13.25
N LYS A 100 16.44 6.40 13.84
CA LYS A 100 16.67 5.02 14.29
C LYS A 100 16.78 4.10 13.08
N LYS A 101 17.84 3.28 13.04
CA LYS A 101 18.05 2.28 12.00
C LYS A 101 17.66 0.91 12.54
N ILE A 102 16.85 0.17 11.78
CA ILE A 102 16.54 -1.23 12.06
C ILE A 102 16.78 -2.07 10.82
N SER A 103 17.26 -3.30 11.00
CA SER A 103 17.34 -4.29 9.91
C SER A 103 16.07 -5.12 9.91
N VAL A 104 15.46 -5.27 8.73
CA VAL A 104 14.28 -6.12 8.54
C VAL A 104 14.44 -6.98 7.29
N LYS A 105 13.90 -8.20 7.35
CA LYS A 105 13.80 -9.07 6.19
C LYS A 105 12.54 -8.72 5.40
N THR A 106 12.72 -8.38 4.12
CA THR A 106 11.60 -8.09 3.23
C THR A 106 10.84 -9.35 2.86
N LYS A 107 9.59 -9.16 2.43
CA LYS A 107 8.72 -10.19 1.85
C LYS A 107 8.23 -9.73 0.49
N ILE A 108 7.76 -10.65 -0.33
CA ILE A 108 7.10 -10.36 -1.60
C ILE A 108 5.59 -10.55 -1.47
N PHE A 109 4.81 -9.85 -2.28
CA PHE A 109 3.35 -9.83 -2.23
C PHE A 109 2.72 -11.25 -2.18
N PRO A 110 3.09 -12.23 -3.05
CA PRO A 110 2.45 -13.54 -3.06
C PRO A 110 2.73 -14.40 -1.83
N GLU A 111 3.68 -14.04 -0.96
CA GLU A 111 3.86 -14.73 0.32
C GLU A 111 2.74 -14.43 1.30
N LEU A 112 2.21 -13.21 1.27
CA LEU A 112 1.24 -12.71 2.25
C LEU A 112 -0.19 -12.77 1.75
N ILE A 113 -0.42 -12.54 0.45
CA ILE A 113 -1.76 -12.46 -0.14
C ILE A 113 -2.06 -13.76 -0.88
N LYS A 114 -3.12 -14.44 -0.46
CA LYS A 114 -3.54 -15.73 -1.04
C LYS A 114 -4.87 -15.65 -1.77
N ASP A 115 -5.78 -14.83 -1.30
CA ASP A 115 -7.13 -14.68 -1.82
C ASP A 115 -7.24 -13.50 -2.78
N ASN A 116 -8.27 -13.52 -3.64
CA ASN A 116 -8.63 -12.39 -4.48
C ASN A 116 -9.20 -11.23 -3.67
N PHE A 117 -9.08 -10.03 -4.23
CA PHE A 117 -9.55 -8.78 -3.64
C PHE A 117 -10.03 -7.85 -4.77
N ASP A 118 -10.86 -6.87 -4.40
CA ASP A 118 -11.49 -5.93 -5.34
C ASP A 118 -10.80 -4.57 -5.39
N PHE A 119 -10.13 -4.18 -4.31
CA PHE A 119 -9.39 -2.92 -4.18
C PHE A 119 -7.99 -3.15 -3.64
N LEU A 120 -7.01 -2.53 -4.29
CA LEU A 120 -5.60 -2.50 -3.85
C LEU A 120 -5.21 -1.07 -3.53
N ASN A 121 -4.61 -0.86 -2.37
CA ASN A 121 -3.88 0.36 -2.02
C ASN A 121 -2.40 0.03 -1.83
N ILE A 122 -1.51 0.81 -2.43
CA ILE A 122 -0.06 0.76 -2.23
C ILE A 122 0.42 2.18 -1.95
N ASP A 123 0.99 2.39 -0.76
CA ASP A 123 1.52 3.68 -0.30
C ASP A 123 2.69 3.40 0.64
N CYS A 124 3.87 3.22 0.07
CA CYS A 124 5.07 2.68 0.74
C CYS A 124 6.30 3.57 0.60
N GLU A 125 6.07 4.89 0.46
CA GLU A 125 7.13 5.90 0.52
C GLU A 125 8.31 5.59 -0.41
N GLY A 126 8.00 5.30 -1.69
CA GLY A 126 8.96 5.10 -2.77
C GLY A 126 9.28 3.64 -3.11
N ASN A 127 8.73 2.65 -2.39
CA ASN A 127 8.89 1.22 -2.73
C ASN A 127 7.72 0.67 -3.57
N ASP A 128 6.78 1.52 -3.92
CA ASP A 128 5.48 1.24 -4.50
C ASP A 128 5.59 0.47 -5.81
N PHE A 129 6.40 0.95 -6.75
CA PHE A 129 6.58 0.29 -8.04
C PHE A 129 7.28 -1.07 -7.92
N LYS A 130 8.21 -1.24 -6.98
CA LYS A 130 8.83 -2.54 -6.73
C LYS A 130 7.81 -3.56 -6.25
N ILE A 131 6.95 -3.16 -5.31
CA ILE A 131 5.86 -4.00 -4.79
C ILE A 131 4.88 -4.33 -5.91
N LEU A 132 4.43 -3.31 -6.68
CA LEU A 132 3.49 -3.48 -7.79
C LEU A 132 3.94 -4.56 -8.78
N LYS A 133 5.22 -4.60 -9.12
CA LYS A 133 5.79 -5.59 -10.06
C LYS A 133 5.75 -7.04 -9.55
N THR A 134 5.57 -7.27 -8.26
CA THR A 134 5.46 -8.62 -7.69
C THR A 134 4.04 -9.19 -7.75
N ILE A 135 3.07 -8.38 -8.20
CA ILE A 135 1.66 -8.76 -8.26
C ILE A 135 1.38 -9.40 -9.61
N ASP A 136 0.94 -10.64 -9.58
CA ASP A 136 0.47 -11.36 -10.77
C ASP A 136 -0.98 -10.95 -11.11
N PHE A 137 -1.14 -10.02 -12.04
CA PHE A 137 -2.45 -9.54 -12.49
C PHE A 137 -3.23 -10.52 -13.36
N LYS A 138 -2.68 -11.69 -13.68
CA LYS A 138 -3.44 -12.82 -14.23
C LYS A 138 -4.17 -13.58 -13.14
N ARG A 139 -3.60 -13.60 -11.94
CA ARG A 139 -4.18 -14.23 -10.75
C ARG A 139 -5.07 -13.27 -9.96
N TYR A 140 -4.59 -12.05 -9.73
CA TYR A 140 -5.29 -11.02 -8.95
C TYR A 140 -5.81 -9.95 -9.89
N THR A 141 -7.12 -9.73 -9.89
CA THR A 141 -7.78 -8.79 -10.81
C THR A 141 -8.59 -7.75 -10.04
N PRO A 142 -7.95 -6.91 -9.18
CA PRO A 142 -8.69 -5.87 -8.48
C PRO A 142 -9.36 -4.93 -9.47
N LYS A 143 -10.57 -4.49 -9.14
CA LYS A 143 -11.32 -3.53 -9.99
C LYS A 143 -10.70 -2.14 -9.96
N ILE A 144 -10.14 -1.76 -8.80
CA ILE A 144 -9.48 -0.48 -8.60
C ILE A 144 -8.14 -0.69 -7.89
N ILE A 145 -7.12 0.05 -8.35
CA ILE A 145 -5.80 0.15 -7.73
C ILE A 145 -5.54 1.62 -7.42
N ASN A 146 -5.25 1.94 -6.18
CA ASN A 146 -4.65 3.21 -5.76
C ASN A 146 -3.19 2.98 -5.46
N ILE A 147 -2.31 3.78 -6.03
CA ILE A 147 -0.87 3.67 -5.82
C ILE A 147 -0.24 5.06 -5.70
N GLU A 148 0.71 5.22 -4.77
CA GLU A 148 1.57 6.39 -4.74
C GLU A 148 2.51 6.38 -5.95
N VAL A 149 2.56 7.50 -6.69
CA VAL A 149 3.35 7.63 -7.92
C VAL A 149 4.39 8.73 -7.75
N SER A 150 5.62 8.33 -7.49
CA SER A 150 6.75 9.25 -7.52
C SER A 150 7.07 9.69 -8.95
N LEU A 151 7.65 10.88 -9.12
CA LEU A 151 8.01 11.41 -10.43
C LEU A 151 8.99 10.50 -11.19
N ASP A 152 9.90 9.86 -10.47
CA ASP A 152 10.94 9.00 -11.05
C ASP A 152 10.37 7.74 -11.70
N TYR A 153 9.29 7.18 -11.17
CA TYR A 153 8.67 5.96 -11.66
C TYR A 153 7.34 6.17 -12.39
N LYS A 154 6.90 7.41 -12.57
CA LYS A 154 5.59 7.71 -13.16
C LYS A 154 5.38 7.01 -14.50
N LYS A 155 6.32 7.16 -15.44
CA LYS A 155 6.23 6.56 -16.77
C LYS A 155 6.17 5.02 -16.71
N ASP A 156 6.99 4.44 -15.85
CA ASP A 156 7.09 2.99 -15.72
C ASP A 156 5.83 2.40 -15.08
N ILE A 157 5.28 3.04 -14.05
CA ILE A 157 4.02 2.65 -13.43
C ILE A 157 2.89 2.71 -14.44
N TYR A 158 2.76 3.79 -15.21
CA TYR A 158 1.70 3.95 -16.21
C TYR A 158 1.79 2.89 -17.31
N ASN A 159 3.00 2.64 -17.84
CA ASN A 159 3.22 1.58 -18.84
C ASN A 159 2.89 0.20 -18.27
N TYR A 160 3.30 -0.07 -17.02
CA TYR A 160 3.02 -1.34 -16.37
C TYR A 160 1.53 -1.55 -16.14
N MET A 161 0.82 -0.52 -15.73
CA MET A 161 -0.64 -0.57 -15.52
C MET A 161 -1.38 -0.79 -16.83
N ASP A 162 -1.02 -0.07 -17.90
CA ASP A 162 -1.62 -0.22 -19.23
C ASP A 162 -1.41 -1.64 -19.79
N LEU A 163 -0.20 -2.18 -19.70
CA LEU A 163 0.12 -3.56 -20.12
C LEU A 163 -0.69 -4.63 -19.35
N ASN A 164 -1.15 -4.31 -18.14
CA ASN A 164 -1.99 -5.19 -17.34
C ASN A 164 -3.49 -4.87 -17.46
N GLY A 165 -3.89 -4.00 -18.40
CA GLY A 165 -5.28 -3.65 -18.69
C GLY A 165 -5.91 -2.74 -17.64
N TYR A 166 -5.13 -1.81 -17.09
CA TYR A 166 -5.62 -0.77 -16.17
C TYR A 166 -5.43 0.61 -16.77
N LYS A 167 -6.43 1.45 -16.67
CA LYS A 167 -6.41 2.86 -17.11
C LYS A 167 -6.53 3.80 -15.93
N ILE A 168 -5.97 4.99 -16.07
CA ILE A 168 -6.10 6.03 -15.07
C ILE A 168 -7.58 6.44 -14.92
N LEU A 169 -8.06 6.47 -13.67
CA LEU A 169 -9.41 6.91 -13.33
C LEU A 169 -9.39 8.31 -12.70
N ASP A 170 -8.44 8.57 -11.79
CA ASP A 170 -8.32 9.86 -11.11
C ASP A 170 -6.90 10.05 -10.55
N ILE A 171 -6.53 11.29 -10.27
CA ILE A 171 -5.25 11.67 -9.68
C ILE A 171 -5.51 12.60 -8.51
N LYS A 172 -4.99 12.24 -7.33
CA LYS A 172 -5.06 13.04 -6.11
C LYS A 172 -3.65 13.24 -5.55
N SER A 173 -3.00 14.33 -5.92
CA SER A 173 -1.60 14.60 -5.57
C SER A 173 -0.68 13.46 -6.07
N LEU A 174 -0.01 12.74 -5.18
CA LEU A 174 0.83 11.60 -5.50
C LEU A 174 0.04 10.28 -5.64
N SER A 175 -1.18 10.20 -5.11
CA SER A 175 -2.04 9.02 -5.24
C SER A 175 -2.73 8.99 -6.61
N HIS A 176 -2.46 7.97 -7.40
CA HIS A 176 -3.03 7.74 -8.71
C HIS A 176 -3.94 6.51 -8.67
N ILE A 177 -5.18 6.70 -9.13
CA ILE A 177 -6.22 5.68 -9.10
C ILE A 177 -6.41 5.11 -10.49
N PHE A 178 -6.25 3.79 -10.60
CA PHE A 178 -6.42 3.05 -11.84
C PHE A 178 -7.64 2.13 -11.75
N ILE A 179 -8.31 1.95 -12.89
CA ILE A 179 -9.46 1.07 -13.05
C ILE A 179 -9.16 -0.05 -14.04
N LYS A 180 -9.60 -1.26 -13.74
CA LYS A 180 -9.53 -2.39 -14.67
C LYS A 180 -10.44 -2.13 -15.87
N GLU A 181 -9.90 -2.25 -17.09
CA GLU A 181 -10.72 -2.30 -18.31
C GLU A 181 -11.45 -3.63 -18.41
N ASN A 182 -12.68 -3.60 -18.92
CA ASN A 182 -13.50 -4.80 -19.15
C ASN A 182 -13.02 -5.58 -20.36
#